data_33bd5e5f3c61a6054f693b314cc2b248
#
_entry.id   33bd5e5f3c61a6054f693b314cc2b248
#
_cell.length_a   1.000
_cell.length_b   1.000
_cell.length_c   1.000
_cell.angle_alpha   90.00
_cell.angle_beta   90.00
_cell.angle_gamma   90.00
#
_symmetry.space_group_name_H-M   'P 1'
#
loop_
_entity.id
_entity.type
_entity.pdbx_description
1 polymer ?
#
loop_
_entity_poly.entity_id
_entity_poly.type
_entity_poly.pdbx_seq_one_letter_code
_entity_poly.pdbx_strand_id
1 'polypeptide(L)'
;MRIVESIKDVRATVKEWKAKGLKVGFVPTMGYLHEGHESLIRKASEENDRVVVSIFVNPIQFGPKEDLSTYPRDLERDSKVCESAGADIIFHPENEEMYFKDFSTFVDMNGLTDGLCGKSRPTHFRGVCTVVTKLFNIVAPDRAYFGEKDAQQLAVIKRMVRDLNIDIEIIGCPIVREKDGLAKSSRNTYLSVEERNAATILNKSLTLAKEKIQAGERDSEIIIKLIEEVINSEKLARIDYIEVVDSLSMEKVERIEKSVLVAIAVFIGKTRLIDNFTYEL
;
A
#
# COMPACT_ATOMS: atom_id res chain seq x y z
N MET A 1 -9.11 3.92 -23.18
CA MET A 1 -8.69 4.59 -21.93
C MET A 1 -8.27 6.04 -22.22
N ARG A 2 -8.44 6.99 -21.27
CA ARG A 2 -8.03 8.41 -21.40
C ARG A 2 -7.07 8.76 -20.24
N ILE A 3 -6.06 9.61 -20.53
CA ILE A 3 -5.24 10.26 -19.51
C ILE A 3 -5.83 11.65 -19.26
N VAL A 4 -6.02 12.01 -18.00
CA VAL A 4 -6.61 13.27 -17.54
C VAL A 4 -5.74 13.87 -16.45
N GLU A 5 -5.37 15.14 -16.61
CA GLU A 5 -4.45 15.83 -15.70
C GLU A 5 -5.17 16.78 -14.73
N SER A 6 -6.35 17.28 -15.12
CA SER A 6 -7.07 18.25 -14.30
C SER A 6 -8.14 17.62 -13.40
N ILE A 7 -8.26 18.12 -12.19
CA ILE A 7 -9.33 17.78 -11.24
C ILE A 7 -10.72 18.05 -11.85
N LYS A 8 -10.84 19.15 -12.58
CA LYS A 8 -12.09 19.54 -13.23
C LYS A 8 -12.61 18.47 -14.20
N ASP A 9 -11.72 17.92 -15.02
CA ASP A 9 -12.10 16.95 -16.06
C ASP A 9 -12.41 15.57 -15.47
N VAL A 10 -11.67 15.13 -14.45
CA VAL A 10 -12.01 13.91 -13.70
C VAL A 10 -13.39 14.03 -13.09
N ARG A 11 -13.65 15.14 -12.37
CA ARG A 11 -14.96 15.38 -11.75
C ARG A 11 -16.11 15.43 -12.75
N ALA A 12 -15.91 16.09 -13.89
CA ALA A 12 -16.92 16.18 -14.93
C ALA A 12 -17.27 14.78 -15.48
N THR A 13 -16.25 13.97 -15.79
CA THR A 13 -16.44 12.62 -16.32
C THR A 13 -17.12 11.68 -15.29
N VAL A 14 -16.67 11.70 -14.04
CA VAL A 14 -17.26 10.85 -13.00
C VAL A 14 -18.72 11.26 -12.69
N LYS A 15 -19.02 12.56 -12.68
CA LYS A 15 -20.40 13.06 -12.54
C LYS A 15 -21.31 12.56 -13.67
N GLU A 16 -20.81 12.55 -14.91
CA GLU A 16 -21.55 12.01 -16.05
C GLU A 16 -21.82 10.50 -15.88
N TRP A 17 -20.83 9.73 -15.42
CA TRP A 17 -21.01 8.31 -15.17
C TRP A 17 -22.03 8.03 -14.07
N LYS A 18 -21.94 8.74 -12.95
CA LYS A 18 -22.88 8.60 -11.83
C LYS A 18 -24.31 9.04 -12.19
N ALA A 19 -24.46 10.06 -13.03
CA ALA A 19 -25.77 10.47 -13.54
C ALA A 19 -26.45 9.38 -14.40
N LYS A 20 -25.66 8.45 -14.96
CA LYS A 20 -26.14 7.26 -15.68
C LYS A 20 -26.32 6.04 -14.78
N GLY A 21 -26.14 6.19 -13.47
CA GLY A 21 -26.23 5.09 -12.48
C GLY A 21 -25.05 4.13 -12.46
N LEU A 22 -23.91 4.50 -13.10
CA LEU A 22 -22.72 3.64 -13.17
C LEU A 22 -21.93 3.70 -11.87
N LYS A 23 -21.45 2.53 -11.42
CA LYS A 23 -20.55 2.38 -10.29
C LYS A 23 -19.10 2.66 -10.69
N VAL A 24 -18.39 3.36 -9.83
CA VAL A 24 -17.00 3.80 -10.08
C VAL A 24 -16.05 3.15 -9.09
N GLY A 25 -15.13 2.34 -9.60
CA GLY A 25 -13.98 1.83 -8.87
C GLY A 25 -12.79 2.78 -8.97
N PHE A 26 -11.97 2.82 -7.91
CA PHE A 26 -10.78 3.67 -7.86
C PHE A 26 -9.56 2.92 -7.37
N VAL A 27 -8.43 3.09 -8.05
CA VAL A 27 -7.14 2.52 -7.67
C VAL A 27 -6.10 3.64 -7.54
N PRO A 28 -5.82 4.13 -6.33
CA PRO A 28 -4.77 5.13 -6.12
C PRO A 28 -3.39 4.48 -6.16
N THR A 29 -2.50 5.03 -7.00
CA THR A 29 -1.11 4.57 -7.14
C THR A 29 -0.13 5.74 -7.22
N MET A 30 1.14 5.43 -7.03
CA MET A 30 2.24 6.35 -7.31
C MET A 30 2.91 6.12 -8.68
N GLY A 31 2.36 5.22 -9.50
CA GLY A 31 2.95 4.82 -10.77
C GLY A 31 4.03 3.74 -10.63
N TYR A 32 4.77 3.51 -11.73
CA TYR A 32 5.71 2.41 -11.92
C TYR A 32 5.06 1.08 -11.63
N LEU A 33 3.94 0.84 -12.32
CA LEU A 33 3.02 -0.24 -12.05
C LEU A 33 3.66 -1.61 -12.27
N HIS A 34 3.27 -2.58 -11.47
CA HIS A 34 3.67 -3.97 -11.54
C HIS A 34 2.43 -4.86 -11.36
N GLU A 35 2.59 -6.18 -11.45
CA GLU A 35 1.48 -7.15 -11.41
C GLU A 35 0.62 -7.02 -10.13
N GLY A 36 1.19 -6.54 -9.02
CA GLY A 36 0.42 -6.20 -7.82
C GLY A 36 -0.58 -5.07 -8.07
N HIS A 37 -0.19 -3.98 -8.74
CA HIS A 37 -1.10 -2.90 -9.13
C HIS A 37 -2.09 -3.36 -10.19
N GLU A 38 -1.63 -4.15 -11.18
CA GLU A 38 -2.48 -4.72 -12.21
C GLU A 38 -3.63 -5.55 -11.61
N SER A 39 -3.36 -6.35 -10.57
CA SER A 39 -4.38 -7.14 -9.88
C SER A 39 -5.45 -6.28 -9.22
N LEU A 40 -5.08 -5.10 -8.65
CA LEU A 40 -6.04 -4.14 -8.10
C LEU A 40 -6.96 -3.58 -9.18
N ILE A 41 -6.38 -3.20 -10.33
CA ILE A 41 -7.12 -2.60 -11.45
C ILE A 41 -8.08 -3.63 -12.06
N ARG A 42 -7.64 -4.89 -12.26
CA ARG A 42 -8.50 -5.98 -12.74
C ARG A 42 -9.67 -6.22 -11.81
N LYS A 43 -9.41 -6.32 -10.49
CA LYS A 43 -10.47 -6.50 -9.49
C LYS A 43 -11.44 -5.31 -9.51
N ALA A 44 -10.95 -4.09 -9.62
CA ALA A 44 -11.79 -2.92 -9.75
C ALA A 44 -12.66 -2.96 -11.02
N SER A 45 -12.10 -3.42 -12.15
CA SER A 45 -12.81 -3.56 -13.43
C SER A 45 -13.86 -4.67 -13.42
N GLU A 46 -13.64 -5.74 -12.66
CA GLU A 46 -14.60 -6.84 -12.50
C GLU A 46 -15.78 -6.46 -11.60
N GLU A 47 -15.59 -5.55 -10.64
CA GLU A 47 -16.57 -5.21 -9.62
C GLU A 47 -17.30 -3.87 -9.83
N ASN A 48 -16.90 -3.09 -10.87
CA ASN A 48 -17.49 -1.78 -11.15
C ASN A 48 -17.69 -1.55 -12.66
N ASP A 49 -18.57 -0.62 -13.01
CA ASP A 49 -18.85 -0.27 -14.41
C ASP A 49 -17.76 0.61 -15.02
N ARG A 50 -17.05 1.37 -14.19
CA ARG A 50 -15.98 2.31 -14.59
C ARG A 50 -14.85 2.29 -13.59
N VAL A 51 -13.62 2.43 -14.08
CA VAL A 51 -12.41 2.43 -13.25
C VAL A 51 -11.57 3.67 -13.51
N VAL A 52 -11.26 4.38 -12.43
CA VAL A 52 -10.26 5.45 -12.40
C VAL A 52 -9.01 4.94 -11.70
N VAL A 53 -7.85 5.12 -12.31
CA VAL A 53 -6.54 4.88 -11.68
C VAL A 53 -5.86 6.23 -11.50
N SER A 54 -5.38 6.56 -10.32
CA SER A 54 -4.49 7.72 -10.19
C SER A 54 -3.02 7.28 -10.25
N ILE A 55 -2.20 8.07 -10.96
CA ILE A 55 -0.76 7.95 -10.99
C ILE A 55 -0.18 9.28 -10.49
N PHE A 56 0.14 9.34 -9.19
CA PHE A 56 0.63 10.55 -8.56
C PHE A 56 1.66 10.24 -7.46
N VAL A 57 2.92 10.63 -7.71
CA VAL A 57 3.99 10.53 -6.70
C VAL A 57 3.81 11.66 -5.69
N ASN A 58 3.13 11.36 -4.59
CA ASN A 58 2.75 12.35 -3.59
C ASN A 58 3.95 12.87 -2.79
N PRO A 59 4.38 14.13 -2.95
CA PRO A 59 5.60 14.61 -2.30
C PRO A 59 5.50 14.69 -0.77
N ILE A 60 4.32 14.95 -0.22
CA ILE A 60 4.15 15.19 1.22
C ILE A 60 4.16 13.91 2.09
N GLN A 61 4.18 12.72 1.47
CA GLN A 61 4.32 11.45 2.19
C GLN A 61 5.76 10.95 2.30
N PHE A 62 6.70 11.64 1.68
CA PHE A 62 8.13 11.31 1.73
C PHE A 62 8.85 12.19 2.74
N GLY A 63 9.65 11.55 3.58
CA GLY A 63 10.58 12.24 4.47
C GLY A 63 11.79 12.80 3.71
N PRO A 64 12.56 13.72 4.33
CA PRO A 64 13.69 14.40 3.67
C PRO A 64 14.81 13.47 3.18
N LYS A 65 14.89 12.25 3.69
CA LYS A 65 15.92 11.24 3.35
C LYS A 65 15.36 10.06 2.56
N GLU A 66 14.11 10.15 2.10
CA GLU A 66 13.45 9.10 1.35
C GLU A 66 13.62 9.28 -0.17
N ASP A 67 13.21 8.28 -0.91
CA ASP A 67 13.47 8.09 -2.35
C ASP A 67 12.58 8.91 -3.29
N LEU A 68 12.04 10.07 -2.87
CA LEU A 68 11.14 10.89 -3.69
C LEU A 68 11.76 11.27 -5.05
N SER A 69 13.01 11.72 -5.05
CA SER A 69 13.70 12.18 -6.27
C SER A 69 14.06 11.03 -7.22
N THR A 70 14.30 9.85 -6.67
CA THR A 70 14.69 8.64 -7.40
C THR A 70 13.54 7.67 -7.61
N TYR A 71 12.33 7.99 -7.11
CA TYR A 71 11.16 7.15 -7.28
C TYR A 71 10.86 6.95 -8.78
N PRO A 72 10.79 5.70 -9.26
CA PRO A 72 10.71 5.43 -10.69
C PRO A 72 9.40 5.95 -11.29
N ARG A 73 9.47 6.46 -12.54
CA ARG A 73 8.32 6.96 -13.29
C ARG A 73 8.41 6.48 -14.73
N ASP A 74 7.32 5.93 -15.24
CA ASP A 74 7.20 5.48 -16.63
C ASP A 74 5.71 5.47 -17.03
N LEU A 75 5.20 6.65 -17.38
CA LEU A 75 3.77 6.82 -17.71
C LEU A 75 3.35 6.01 -18.93
N GLU A 76 4.24 5.83 -19.92
CA GLU A 76 3.91 5.05 -21.13
C GLU A 76 3.69 3.57 -20.78
N ARG A 77 4.59 2.99 -19.99
CA ARG A 77 4.45 1.62 -19.48
C ARG A 77 3.22 1.48 -18.59
N ASP A 78 3.01 2.41 -17.66
CA ASP A 78 1.89 2.41 -16.74
C ASP A 78 0.55 2.50 -17.48
N SER A 79 0.49 3.30 -18.55
CA SER A 79 -0.69 3.40 -19.39
C SER A 79 -1.05 2.08 -20.07
N LYS A 80 -0.05 1.33 -20.55
CA LYS A 80 -0.27 0.00 -21.15
C LYS A 80 -0.80 -1.00 -20.12
N VAL A 81 -0.28 -0.97 -18.89
CA VAL A 81 -0.77 -1.80 -17.78
C VAL A 81 -2.21 -1.43 -17.42
N CYS A 82 -2.51 -0.15 -17.26
CA CYS A 82 -3.86 0.33 -16.95
C CYS A 82 -4.88 -0.08 -18.02
N GLU A 83 -4.53 0.11 -19.29
CA GLU A 83 -5.42 -0.22 -20.41
C GLU A 83 -5.68 -1.73 -20.49
N SER A 84 -4.64 -2.56 -20.35
CA SER A 84 -4.78 -4.03 -20.37
C SER A 84 -5.55 -4.58 -19.18
N ALA A 85 -5.54 -3.87 -18.06
CA ALA A 85 -6.24 -4.25 -16.83
C ALA A 85 -7.68 -3.71 -16.75
N GLY A 86 -8.12 -2.89 -17.71
CA GLY A 86 -9.52 -2.43 -17.81
C GLY A 86 -9.80 -1.07 -17.19
N ALA A 87 -8.80 -0.20 -17.01
CA ALA A 87 -9.01 1.18 -16.58
C ALA A 87 -9.69 2.02 -17.67
N ASP A 88 -10.62 2.90 -17.31
CA ASP A 88 -11.27 3.86 -18.21
C ASP A 88 -10.51 5.20 -18.25
N ILE A 89 -10.00 5.63 -17.10
CA ILE A 89 -9.24 6.88 -16.92
C ILE A 89 -7.98 6.65 -16.10
N ILE A 90 -6.87 7.27 -16.54
CA ILE A 90 -5.73 7.57 -15.69
C ILE A 90 -5.83 9.04 -15.29
N PHE A 91 -5.87 9.31 -13.98
CA PHE A 91 -5.69 10.65 -13.42
C PHE A 91 -4.23 10.85 -13.07
N HIS A 92 -3.55 11.71 -13.83
CA HIS A 92 -2.12 11.99 -13.70
C HIS A 92 -1.88 13.49 -13.52
N PRO A 93 -2.18 14.03 -12.33
CA PRO A 93 -2.04 15.46 -12.08
C PRO A 93 -0.60 15.87 -11.80
N GLU A 94 -0.27 17.13 -12.11
CA GLU A 94 0.93 17.78 -11.61
C GLU A 94 0.80 18.16 -10.13
N ASN A 95 1.94 18.45 -9.47
CA ASN A 95 1.96 18.80 -8.05
C ASN A 95 1.11 20.04 -7.75
N GLU A 96 1.15 21.05 -8.63
CA GLU A 96 0.43 22.31 -8.51
C GLU A 96 -1.09 22.15 -8.60
N GLU A 97 -1.57 21.13 -9.33
CA GLU A 97 -2.99 20.77 -9.37
C GLU A 97 -3.45 20.13 -8.05
N MET A 98 -2.56 19.37 -7.41
CA MET A 98 -2.86 18.71 -6.14
C MET A 98 -2.61 19.62 -4.94
N TYR A 99 -1.60 20.47 -4.96
CA TYR A 99 -1.19 21.30 -3.83
C TYR A 99 -0.90 22.73 -4.27
N PHE A 100 -1.79 23.65 -3.94
CA PHE A 100 -1.57 25.07 -4.17
C PHE A 100 -0.40 25.59 -3.33
N LYS A 101 0.19 26.72 -3.71
CA LYS A 101 1.34 27.34 -3.00
C LYS A 101 1.05 27.68 -1.53
N ASP A 102 -0.21 27.95 -1.20
CA ASP A 102 -0.71 28.27 0.14
C ASP A 102 -1.39 27.09 0.83
N PHE A 103 -1.16 25.85 0.34
CA PHE A 103 -1.73 24.63 0.92
C PHE A 103 -1.34 24.47 2.40
N SER A 104 -2.34 24.35 3.28
CA SER A 104 -2.14 24.33 4.75
C SER A 104 -3.03 23.31 5.48
N THR A 105 -3.89 22.58 4.76
CA THR A 105 -4.84 21.62 5.35
C THR A 105 -4.33 20.19 5.25
N PHE A 106 -4.30 19.49 6.37
CA PHE A 106 -3.86 18.11 6.44
C PHE A 106 -4.90 17.22 7.12
N VAL A 107 -4.91 15.95 6.75
CA VAL A 107 -5.61 14.89 7.49
C VAL A 107 -4.55 14.07 8.21
N ASP A 108 -4.67 13.96 9.52
CA ASP A 108 -3.71 13.25 10.37
C ASP A 108 -4.41 12.16 11.17
N MET A 109 -3.65 11.19 11.66
CA MET A 109 -4.16 10.07 12.43
C MET A 109 -3.18 9.70 13.55
N ASN A 110 -3.72 9.41 14.73
CA ASN A 110 -2.98 8.91 15.89
C ASN A 110 -3.34 7.45 16.18
N GLY A 111 -2.56 6.78 16.99
CA GLY A 111 -2.80 5.40 17.38
C GLY A 111 -2.31 4.43 16.33
N LEU A 112 -3.08 4.16 15.28
CA LEU A 112 -2.68 3.20 14.24
C LEU A 112 -1.34 3.54 13.55
N THR A 113 -0.87 4.76 13.68
CA THR A 113 0.35 5.29 13.06
C THR A 113 1.54 5.38 14.01
N ASP A 114 1.38 4.96 15.28
CA ASP A 114 2.44 5.12 16.30
C ASP A 114 3.49 4.00 16.25
N GLY A 115 3.14 2.84 15.67
CA GLY A 115 4.00 1.68 15.48
C GLY A 115 4.39 1.41 14.02
N LEU A 116 5.09 0.31 13.77
CA LEU A 116 5.40 -0.19 12.42
C LEU A 116 6.06 0.88 11.53
N CYS A 117 5.55 1.05 10.30
CA CYS A 117 6.02 2.08 9.37
C CYS A 117 5.83 3.51 9.90
N GLY A 118 4.79 3.79 10.69
CA GLY A 118 4.55 5.11 11.23
C GLY A 118 5.64 5.56 12.20
N LYS A 119 6.17 4.64 13.01
CA LYS A 119 7.30 4.90 13.90
C LYS A 119 8.59 5.22 13.12
N SER A 120 8.86 4.47 12.05
CA SER A 120 10.05 4.66 11.22
C SER A 120 9.93 5.87 10.27
N ARG A 121 8.71 6.31 9.98
CA ARG A 121 8.36 7.37 9.01
C ARG A 121 7.31 8.33 9.59
N PRO A 122 7.66 9.21 10.55
CA PRO A 122 6.66 9.96 11.36
C PRO A 122 5.68 10.84 10.59
N THR A 123 6.03 11.33 9.38
CA THR A 123 5.16 12.20 8.56
C THR A 123 4.43 11.44 7.45
N HIS A 124 4.74 10.17 7.26
CA HIS A 124 4.26 9.38 6.14
C HIS A 124 2.74 9.29 6.09
N PHE A 125 2.11 8.83 7.16
CA PHE A 125 0.66 8.61 7.18
C PHE A 125 -0.15 9.90 7.14
N ARG A 126 0.35 11.00 7.69
CA ARG A 126 -0.25 12.33 7.47
C ARG A 126 -0.30 12.68 5.98
N GLY A 127 0.78 12.40 5.26
CA GLY A 127 0.84 12.56 3.81
C GLY A 127 -0.12 11.63 3.06
N VAL A 128 -0.19 10.35 3.46
CA VAL A 128 -1.11 9.35 2.89
C VAL A 128 -2.56 9.72 3.13
N CYS A 129 -2.96 9.99 4.38
CA CYS A 129 -4.33 10.37 4.72
C CYS A 129 -4.76 11.62 3.94
N THR A 130 -3.88 12.61 3.84
CA THR A 130 -4.16 13.85 3.12
C THR A 130 -4.38 13.61 1.62
N VAL A 131 -3.47 12.91 0.94
CA VAL A 131 -3.60 12.67 -0.50
C VAL A 131 -4.78 11.78 -0.82
N VAL A 132 -5.00 10.71 -0.04
CA VAL A 132 -6.12 9.79 -0.27
C VAL A 132 -7.45 10.48 -0.04
N THR A 133 -7.58 11.32 1.00
CA THR A 133 -8.80 12.14 1.20
C THR A 133 -9.04 13.10 0.02
N LYS A 134 -7.99 13.75 -0.49
CA LYS A 134 -8.10 14.60 -1.70
C LYS A 134 -8.57 13.80 -2.90
N LEU A 135 -7.95 12.66 -3.16
CA LEU A 135 -8.30 11.78 -4.29
C LEU A 135 -9.74 11.26 -4.18
N PHE A 136 -10.19 10.87 -2.98
CA PHE A 136 -11.58 10.48 -2.74
C PHE A 136 -12.56 11.63 -3.02
N ASN A 137 -12.23 12.85 -2.61
CA ASN A 137 -13.06 14.03 -2.91
C ASN A 137 -13.01 14.45 -4.40
N ILE A 138 -11.97 14.08 -5.14
CA ILE A 138 -11.84 14.36 -6.58
C ILE A 138 -12.63 13.34 -7.39
N VAL A 139 -12.40 12.05 -7.14
CA VAL A 139 -12.98 10.95 -7.89
C VAL A 139 -14.38 10.60 -7.39
N ALA A 140 -14.65 10.75 -6.10
CA ALA A 140 -15.90 10.32 -5.44
C ALA A 140 -16.31 8.88 -5.84
N PRO A 141 -15.43 7.86 -5.67
CA PRO A 141 -15.70 6.52 -6.13
C PRO A 141 -16.73 5.82 -5.23
N ASP A 142 -17.34 4.73 -5.71
CA ASP A 142 -18.17 3.84 -4.88
C ASP A 142 -17.27 2.84 -4.12
N ARG A 143 -16.16 2.40 -4.74
CA ARG A 143 -15.18 1.50 -4.15
C ARG A 143 -13.76 1.95 -4.43
N ALA A 144 -12.86 1.73 -3.47
CA ALA A 144 -11.43 1.98 -3.67
C ALA A 144 -10.59 0.76 -3.25
N TYR A 145 -9.58 0.41 -4.06
CA TYR A 145 -8.83 -0.83 -3.96
C TYR A 145 -7.40 -0.58 -3.51
N PHE A 146 -6.96 -1.30 -2.48
CA PHE A 146 -5.63 -1.18 -1.89
C PHE A 146 -5.00 -2.55 -1.66
N GLY A 147 -3.68 -2.65 -1.85
CA GLY A 147 -2.96 -3.89 -1.61
C GLY A 147 -2.73 -4.17 -0.12
N GLU A 148 -2.96 -5.42 0.29
CA GLU A 148 -2.68 -5.90 1.67
C GLU A 148 -1.19 -5.95 1.98
N LYS A 149 -0.32 -5.81 0.99
CA LYS A 149 1.12 -5.67 1.21
C LYS A 149 1.44 -4.46 2.11
N ASP A 150 0.75 -3.37 1.93
CA ASP A 150 0.85 -2.17 2.74
C ASP A 150 -0.25 -2.19 3.83
N ALA A 151 -0.25 -3.26 4.65
CA ALA A 151 -1.33 -3.59 5.59
C ALA A 151 -1.64 -2.46 6.58
N GLN A 152 -0.64 -1.79 7.15
CA GLN A 152 -0.86 -0.65 8.02
C GLN A 152 -1.53 0.50 7.27
N GLN A 153 -1.14 0.78 6.02
CA GLN A 153 -1.80 1.79 5.19
C GLN A 153 -3.26 1.43 4.93
N LEU A 154 -3.56 0.17 4.63
CA LEU A 154 -4.95 -0.29 4.44
C LEU A 154 -5.79 -0.09 5.71
N ALA A 155 -5.25 -0.44 6.88
CA ALA A 155 -5.93 -0.24 8.16
C ALA A 155 -6.16 1.26 8.47
N VAL A 156 -5.16 2.10 8.23
CA VAL A 156 -5.23 3.56 8.37
C VAL A 156 -6.31 4.14 7.47
N ILE A 157 -6.37 3.73 6.19
CA ILE A 157 -7.37 4.23 5.23
C ILE A 157 -8.78 3.77 5.62
N LYS A 158 -8.96 2.51 6.00
CA LYS A 158 -10.25 2.01 6.51
C LYS A 158 -10.73 2.79 7.73
N ARG A 159 -9.83 3.08 8.68
CA ARG A 159 -10.12 3.87 9.87
C ARG A 159 -10.48 5.31 9.51
N MET A 160 -9.74 5.94 8.62
CA MET A 160 -9.99 7.30 8.13
C MET A 160 -11.37 7.41 7.46
N VAL A 161 -11.71 6.47 6.59
CA VAL A 161 -13.02 6.42 5.91
C VAL A 161 -14.16 6.30 6.92
N ARG A 162 -14.03 5.41 7.91
CA ARG A 162 -15.01 5.23 8.97
C ARG A 162 -15.18 6.50 9.83
N ASP A 163 -14.05 7.06 10.30
CA ASP A 163 -14.06 8.16 11.27
C ASP A 163 -14.52 9.49 10.64
N LEU A 164 -14.23 9.68 9.33
CA LEU A 164 -14.67 10.84 8.57
C LEU A 164 -16.02 10.63 7.85
N ASN A 165 -16.68 9.48 8.05
CA ASN A 165 -17.94 9.12 7.41
C ASN A 165 -17.92 9.28 5.88
N ILE A 166 -16.81 8.90 5.24
CA ILE A 166 -16.68 8.94 3.79
C ILE A 166 -17.46 7.77 3.19
N ASP A 167 -18.38 8.05 2.29
CA ASP A 167 -19.25 7.04 1.65
C ASP A 167 -18.51 6.29 0.53
N ILE A 168 -17.54 5.45 0.92
CA ILE A 168 -16.70 4.66 0.02
C ILE A 168 -16.41 3.30 0.68
N GLU A 169 -16.61 2.22 -0.06
CA GLU A 169 -16.19 0.88 0.35
C GLU A 169 -14.68 0.68 0.07
N ILE A 170 -13.90 0.30 1.09
CA ILE A 170 -12.46 0.04 0.96
C ILE A 170 -12.20 -1.45 0.83
N ILE A 171 -11.69 -1.87 -0.32
CA ILE A 171 -11.40 -3.26 -0.68
C ILE A 171 -9.91 -3.54 -0.50
N GLY A 172 -9.57 -4.50 0.37
CA GLY A 172 -8.23 -5.07 0.44
C GLY A 172 -8.03 -6.12 -0.66
N CYS A 173 -6.86 -6.11 -1.29
CA CYS A 173 -6.51 -7.10 -2.31
C CYS A 173 -5.25 -7.86 -1.90
N PRO A 174 -5.21 -9.20 -2.09
CA PRO A 174 -4.11 -10.04 -1.65
C PRO A 174 -2.74 -9.63 -2.20
N ILE A 175 -1.69 -9.99 -1.45
CA ILE A 175 -0.31 -9.73 -1.86
C ILE A 175 0.04 -10.57 -3.09
N VAL A 176 0.42 -9.92 -4.17
CA VAL A 176 0.99 -10.58 -5.36
C VAL A 176 2.48 -10.78 -5.14
N ARG A 177 2.95 -12.02 -5.41
CA ARG A 177 4.33 -12.42 -5.19
C ARG A 177 5.00 -12.87 -6.49
N GLU A 178 6.32 -12.76 -6.52
CA GLU A 178 7.17 -13.42 -7.50
C GLU A 178 7.10 -14.96 -7.32
N LYS A 179 7.60 -15.72 -8.29
CA LYS A 179 7.60 -17.20 -8.22
C LYS A 179 8.36 -17.77 -7.02
N ASP A 180 9.34 -17.04 -6.51
CA ASP A 180 10.16 -17.39 -5.34
C ASP A 180 9.62 -16.84 -4.02
N GLY A 181 8.43 -16.22 -4.05
CA GLY A 181 7.71 -15.74 -2.88
C GLY A 181 7.95 -14.28 -2.53
N LEU A 182 8.92 -13.58 -3.13
CA LEU A 182 9.14 -12.16 -2.84
C LEU A 182 7.91 -11.33 -3.22
N ALA A 183 7.41 -10.50 -2.29
CA ALA A 183 6.30 -9.60 -2.55
C ALA A 183 6.64 -8.60 -3.66
N LYS A 184 5.75 -8.42 -4.64
CA LYS A 184 5.92 -7.44 -5.74
C LYS A 184 5.98 -6.02 -5.17
N SER A 185 6.99 -5.27 -5.61
CA SER A 185 7.21 -3.86 -5.22
C SER A 185 7.97 -3.13 -6.31
N SER A 186 7.63 -1.85 -6.54
CA SER A 186 8.42 -0.97 -7.42
C SER A 186 9.88 -0.84 -6.93
N ARG A 187 10.11 -0.94 -5.62
CA ARG A 187 11.45 -0.89 -5.02
C ARG A 187 12.29 -2.14 -5.29
N ASN A 188 11.72 -3.24 -5.75
CA ASN A 188 12.49 -4.42 -6.15
C ASN A 188 13.46 -4.11 -7.31
N THR A 189 13.17 -3.08 -8.11
CA THR A 189 14.05 -2.64 -9.21
C THR A 189 15.34 -1.97 -8.74
N TYR A 190 15.44 -1.59 -7.48
CA TYR A 190 16.68 -1.04 -6.90
C TYR A 190 17.69 -2.11 -6.50
N LEU A 191 17.25 -3.36 -6.39
CA LEU A 191 18.09 -4.47 -5.92
C LEU A 191 19.06 -4.92 -7.00
N SER A 192 20.32 -5.12 -6.64
CA SER A 192 21.26 -5.90 -7.45
C SER A 192 20.80 -7.36 -7.54
N VAL A 193 21.41 -8.15 -8.41
CA VAL A 193 21.09 -9.58 -8.54
C VAL A 193 21.29 -10.32 -7.20
N GLU A 194 22.36 -10.02 -6.48
CA GLU A 194 22.65 -10.61 -5.17
C GLU A 194 21.61 -10.20 -4.13
N GLU A 195 21.32 -8.89 -4.04
CA GLU A 195 20.30 -8.34 -3.14
C GLU A 195 18.90 -8.90 -3.45
N ARG A 196 18.56 -9.08 -4.75
CA ARG A 196 17.29 -9.65 -5.17
C ARG A 196 17.12 -11.10 -4.69
N ASN A 197 18.19 -11.90 -4.73
CA ASN A 197 18.18 -13.27 -4.21
C ASN A 197 18.06 -13.26 -2.67
N ALA A 198 18.82 -12.41 -1.99
CA ALA A 198 18.78 -12.25 -0.55
C ALA A 198 17.39 -11.82 -0.04
N ALA A 199 16.66 -10.99 -0.81
CA ALA A 199 15.34 -10.49 -0.44
C ALA A 199 14.28 -11.58 -0.23
N THR A 200 14.46 -12.79 -0.78
CA THR A 200 13.56 -13.92 -0.58
C THR A 200 13.47 -14.37 0.88
N ILE A 201 14.48 -14.00 1.70
CA ILE A 201 14.50 -14.30 3.14
C ILE A 201 13.29 -13.73 3.88
N LEU A 202 12.72 -12.61 3.40
CA LEU A 202 11.53 -11.99 3.98
C LEU A 202 10.35 -12.96 3.96
N ASN A 203 10.00 -13.46 2.77
CA ASN A 203 8.90 -14.41 2.62
C ASN A 203 9.18 -15.73 3.33
N LYS A 204 10.42 -16.23 3.28
CA LYS A 204 10.83 -17.45 3.97
C LYS A 204 10.59 -17.33 5.49
N SER A 205 11.00 -16.24 6.10
CA SER A 205 10.82 -16.01 7.55
C SER A 205 9.34 -15.95 7.94
N LEU A 206 8.51 -15.26 7.14
CA LEU A 206 7.07 -15.17 7.39
C LEU A 206 6.35 -16.50 7.17
N THR A 207 6.78 -17.32 6.21
CA THR A 207 6.21 -18.65 5.99
C THR A 207 6.44 -19.55 7.19
N LEU A 208 7.68 -19.60 7.70
CA LEU A 208 8.03 -20.38 8.90
C LEU A 208 7.26 -19.89 10.14
N ALA A 209 7.11 -18.57 10.30
CA ALA A 209 6.33 -17.99 11.38
C ALA A 209 4.84 -18.40 11.28
N LYS A 210 4.27 -18.36 10.09
CA LYS A 210 2.87 -18.78 9.85
C LYS A 210 2.68 -20.26 10.16
N GLU A 211 3.59 -21.13 9.72
CA GLU A 211 3.57 -22.57 10.04
C GLU A 211 3.66 -22.82 11.54
N LYS A 212 4.52 -22.07 12.26
CA LYS A 212 4.66 -22.17 13.71
C LYS A 212 3.37 -21.79 14.45
N ILE A 213 2.69 -20.72 14.02
CA ILE A 213 1.38 -20.32 14.57
C ILE A 213 0.32 -21.38 14.27
N GLN A 214 0.29 -21.93 13.04
CA GLN A 214 -0.61 -23.01 12.65
C GLN A 214 -0.39 -24.29 13.46
N ALA A 215 0.86 -24.56 13.87
CA ALA A 215 1.20 -25.66 14.76
C ALA A 215 0.84 -25.45 16.23
N GLY A 216 0.22 -24.30 16.58
CA GLY A 216 -0.29 -24.03 17.92
C GLY A 216 0.51 -23.04 18.75
N GLU A 217 1.62 -22.47 18.21
CA GLU A 217 2.34 -21.41 18.95
C GLU A 217 1.45 -20.16 19.04
N ARG A 218 1.45 -19.55 20.22
CA ARG A 218 0.64 -18.34 20.51
C ARG A 218 1.44 -17.22 21.16
N ASP A 219 2.69 -17.47 21.53
CA ASP A 219 3.57 -16.48 22.11
C ASP A 219 4.19 -15.62 21.00
N SER A 220 3.91 -14.33 21.01
CA SER A 220 4.39 -13.41 19.99
C SER A 220 5.90 -13.24 20.02
N GLU A 221 6.54 -13.33 21.20
CA GLU A 221 7.99 -13.20 21.33
C GLU A 221 8.71 -14.39 20.66
N ILE A 222 8.16 -15.61 20.77
CA ILE A 222 8.69 -16.79 20.10
C ILE A 222 8.59 -16.63 18.58
N ILE A 223 7.47 -16.09 18.07
CA ILE A 223 7.30 -15.83 16.64
C ILE A 223 8.28 -14.74 16.15
N ILE A 224 8.45 -13.67 16.90
CA ILE A 224 9.38 -12.58 16.57
C ILE A 224 10.83 -13.13 16.53
N LYS A 225 11.26 -13.89 17.53
CA LYS A 225 12.60 -14.49 17.58
C LYS A 225 12.86 -15.44 16.42
N LEU A 226 11.88 -16.26 16.04
CA LEU A 226 11.99 -17.14 14.88
C LEU A 226 12.24 -16.34 13.59
N ILE A 227 11.47 -15.27 13.36
CA ILE A 227 11.63 -14.40 12.18
C ILE A 227 13.01 -13.72 12.21
N GLU A 228 13.42 -13.21 13.39
CA GLU A 228 14.70 -12.54 13.58
C GLU A 228 15.88 -13.47 13.27
N GLU A 229 15.88 -14.71 13.78
CA GLU A 229 16.91 -15.71 13.53
C GLU A 229 17.03 -16.03 12.04
N VAL A 230 15.88 -16.21 11.35
CA VAL A 230 15.86 -16.49 9.91
C VAL A 230 16.41 -15.31 9.11
N ILE A 231 15.96 -14.07 9.38
CA ILE A 231 16.43 -12.89 8.66
C ILE A 231 17.91 -12.65 8.91
N ASN A 232 18.41 -12.78 10.14
CA ASN A 232 19.82 -12.59 10.51
C ASN A 232 20.75 -13.65 9.90
N SER A 233 20.23 -14.75 9.36
CA SER A 233 21.05 -15.70 8.59
C SER A 233 21.49 -15.13 7.22
N GLU A 234 20.85 -14.05 6.73
CA GLU A 234 21.20 -13.36 5.49
C GLU A 234 22.06 -12.13 5.79
N LYS A 235 23.29 -12.13 5.29
CA LYS A 235 24.29 -11.07 5.57
C LYS A 235 23.92 -9.69 5.01
N LEU A 236 23.15 -9.65 3.94
CA LEU A 236 22.70 -8.40 3.30
C LEU A 236 21.44 -7.82 3.96
N ALA A 237 20.82 -8.57 4.89
CA ALA A 237 19.61 -8.15 5.58
C ALA A 237 19.93 -7.37 6.87
N ARG A 238 19.17 -6.30 7.09
CA ARG A 238 19.18 -5.54 8.35
C ARG A 238 17.74 -5.21 8.73
N ILE A 239 17.30 -5.73 9.84
CA ILE A 239 15.94 -5.55 10.35
C ILE A 239 15.71 -4.08 10.72
N ASP A 240 14.58 -3.52 10.29
CA ASP A 240 14.03 -2.25 10.76
C ASP A 240 13.02 -2.51 11.87
N TYR A 241 12.04 -3.40 11.63
CA TYR A 241 11.15 -3.92 12.65
C TYR A 241 10.64 -5.33 12.30
N ILE A 242 10.28 -6.07 13.36
CA ILE A 242 9.45 -7.28 13.34
C ILE A 242 8.40 -7.08 14.42
N GLU A 243 7.12 -7.08 14.06
CA GLU A 243 6.05 -6.86 15.02
C GLU A 243 4.88 -7.83 14.78
N VAL A 244 4.30 -8.31 15.89
CA VAL A 244 3.02 -9.01 15.91
C VAL A 244 2.02 -8.09 16.59
N VAL A 245 1.01 -7.67 15.84
CA VAL A 245 0.03 -6.67 16.30
C VAL A 245 -1.40 -7.17 16.07
N ASP A 246 -2.34 -6.67 16.85
CA ASP A 246 -3.77 -6.84 16.57
C ASP A 246 -4.09 -6.27 15.18
N SER A 247 -4.80 -7.04 14.36
CA SER A 247 -5.03 -6.67 12.94
C SER A 247 -5.92 -5.43 12.74
N LEU A 248 -6.63 -4.98 13.78
CA LEU A 248 -7.54 -3.84 13.73
C LEU A 248 -6.99 -2.59 14.43
N SER A 249 -6.40 -2.77 15.63
CA SER A 249 -5.88 -1.67 16.43
C SER A 249 -4.43 -1.32 16.11
N MET A 250 -3.67 -2.25 15.49
CA MET A 250 -2.23 -2.15 15.28
C MET A 250 -1.41 -2.09 16.58
N GLU A 251 -2.03 -2.40 17.71
CA GLU A 251 -1.35 -2.50 19.00
C GLU A 251 -0.62 -3.83 19.13
N LYS A 252 0.55 -3.81 19.77
CA LYS A 252 1.33 -5.03 20.02
C LYS A 252 0.56 -6.02 20.88
N VAL A 253 0.67 -7.30 20.55
CA VAL A 253 0.09 -8.38 21.31
C VAL A 253 1.19 -9.29 21.85
N GLU A 254 1.10 -9.66 23.12
CA GLU A 254 2.02 -10.63 23.75
C GLU A 254 1.61 -12.06 23.39
N ARG A 255 0.30 -12.29 23.26
CA ARG A 255 -0.28 -13.59 22.97
C ARG A 255 -1.33 -13.52 21.86
N ILE A 256 -1.25 -14.43 20.91
CA ILE A 256 -2.15 -14.50 19.74
C ILE A 256 -3.46 -15.17 20.16
N GLU A 257 -4.44 -14.35 20.55
CA GLU A 257 -5.79 -14.77 20.99
C GLU A 257 -6.91 -14.28 20.06
N LYS A 258 -6.55 -13.51 19.05
CA LYS A 258 -7.43 -12.92 18.02
C LYS A 258 -6.67 -12.87 16.70
N SER A 259 -7.32 -12.33 15.67
CA SER A 259 -6.66 -12.03 14.39
C SER A 259 -5.50 -11.06 14.58
N VAL A 260 -4.33 -11.44 14.08
CA VAL A 260 -3.11 -10.65 14.17
C VAL A 260 -2.51 -10.39 12.79
N LEU A 261 -1.83 -9.27 12.69
CA LEU A 261 -0.92 -8.96 11.60
C LEU A 261 0.53 -9.23 12.08
N VAL A 262 1.24 -10.11 11.38
CA VAL A 262 2.69 -10.29 11.53
C VAL A 262 3.35 -9.49 10.41
N ALA A 263 4.07 -8.43 10.77
CA ALA A 263 4.62 -7.49 9.81
C ALA A 263 6.10 -7.27 10.02
N ILE A 264 6.83 -7.21 8.91
CA ILE A 264 8.27 -6.97 8.90
C ILE A 264 8.65 -5.81 7.98
N ALA A 265 9.69 -5.09 8.36
CA ALA A 265 10.42 -4.21 7.47
C ALA A 265 11.91 -4.53 7.58
N VAL A 266 12.55 -4.74 6.43
CA VAL A 266 13.93 -5.19 6.35
C VAL A 266 14.65 -4.41 5.26
N PHE A 267 15.82 -3.89 5.55
CA PHE A 267 16.72 -3.39 4.54
C PHE A 267 17.51 -4.53 3.93
N ILE A 268 17.47 -4.66 2.61
CA ILE A 268 18.40 -5.50 1.86
C ILE A 268 19.38 -4.55 1.18
N GLY A 269 20.63 -4.57 1.61
CA GLY A 269 21.55 -3.49 1.27
C GLY A 269 21.02 -2.12 1.73
N LYS A 270 20.72 -1.25 0.77
CA LYS A 270 20.14 0.09 1.02
C LYS A 270 18.62 0.13 0.84
N THR A 271 18.03 -0.89 0.22
CA THR A 271 16.61 -0.92 -0.15
C THR A 271 15.75 -1.43 1.00
N ARG A 272 14.83 -0.60 1.48
CA ARG A 272 13.86 -0.97 2.50
C ARG A 272 12.68 -1.71 1.87
N LEU A 273 12.47 -2.96 2.24
CA LEU A 273 11.37 -3.81 1.83
C LEU A 273 10.45 -4.09 3.01
N ILE A 274 9.16 -4.26 2.71
CA ILE A 274 8.16 -4.69 3.71
C ILE A 274 7.42 -5.92 3.20
N ASP A 275 7.02 -6.76 4.14
CA ASP A 275 6.16 -7.90 3.89
C ASP A 275 5.33 -8.23 5.14
N ASN A 276 4.26 -8.99 5.00
CA ASN A 276 3.39 -9.35 6.11
C ASN A 276 2.50 -10.55 5.77
N PHE A 277 1.81 -11.05 6.78
CA PHE A 277 0.59 -11.85 6.65
C PHE A 277 -0.37 -11.57 7.80
N THR A 278 -1.65 -11.69 7.54
CA THR A 278 -2.69 -11.73 8.58
C THR A 278 -2.98 -13.18 8.93
N TYR A 279 -3.10 -13.48 10.22
CA TYR A 279 -3.54 -14.77 10.72
C TYR A 279 -4.87 -14.59 11.46
N GLU A 280 -5.91 -15.26 10.97
CA GLU A 280 -7.24 -15.29 11.56
C GLU A 280 -7.37 -16.55 12.43
N LEU A 281 -7.86 -16.37 13.68
CA LEU A 281 -8.15 -17.46 14.61
C LEU A 281 -9.59 -17.96 14.44
#